data_cf5c4257e7549aa0ad4233ee1a2b3772
#
_entry.id   cf5c4257e7549aa0ad4233ee1a2b3772
#
_cell.length_a   1.000
_cell.length_b   1.000
_cell.length_c   1.000
_cell.angle_alpha   90.00
_cell.angle_beta   90.00
_cell.angle_gamma   90.00
#
_symmetry.space_group_name_H-M   'P 1'
#
loop_
_entity.id
_entity.type
_entity.pdbx_description
1 polymer ?
#
loop_
_entity_poly.entity_id
_entity_poly.type
_entity_poly.pdbx_seq_one_letter_code
_entity_poly.pdbx_strand_id
1 'polypeptide(L)'
;LGGRIEILSVPGKGTTFRLYLPLTLAVTQTLLIRAATQLFAVPSTMIEQVMELKEKPLAALREKGEVEWQGQRYPFHYLPHLLGDAEAAPEAHRRYWVLLLRSGSQRVAIQVDELKGNREVVVKNVGTQLARVVGIAGATVLGDGAVVLILNPVALVAKVQATSGHAIAPAAVPMMMSTVPTVMVVD
;
A
#
# COMPACT_ATOMS: atom_id res chain seq x y z
N LEU A 1 -18.32 -7.44 -9.94
CA LEU A 1 -18.96 -8.74 -9.77
C LEU A 1 -18.96 -9.44 -11.11
N GLY A 2 -18.14 -10.49 -11.26
CA GLY A 2 -18.03 -11.26 -12.51
C GLY A 2 -19.17 -12.28 -12.64
N GLY A 3 -20.39 -11.83 -12.94
CA GLY A 3 -21.51 -12.69 -13.23
C GLY A 3 -21.88 -12.68 -14.71
N ARG A 4 -22.70 -13.65 -15.16
CA ARG A 4 -23.25 -13.74 -16.50
C ARG A 4 -24.77 -13.75 -16.42
N ILE A 5 -25.42 -13.02 -17.33
CA ILE A 5 -26.90 -13.01 -17.48
C ILE A 5 -27.23 -13.59 -18.86
N GLU A 6 -28.12 -14.56 -18.89
CA GLU A 6 -28.72 -15.09 -20.10
C GLU A 6 -30.21 -14.75 -20.14
N ILE A 7 -30.68 -14.34 -21.29
CA ILE A 7 -32.09 -14.03 -21.52
C ILE A 7 -32.62 -14.98 -22.59
N LEU A 8 -33.65 -15.71 -22.25
CA LEU A 8 -34.37 -16.62 -23.15
C LEU A 8 -35.80 -16.13 -23.26
N SER A 9 -36.23 -15.70 -24.46
CA SER A 9 -37.60 -15.25 -24.72
C SER A 9 -38.27 -16.14 -25.77
N VAL A 10 -39.46 -16.60 -25.45
CA VAL A 10 -40.29 -17.39 -26.35
C VAL A 10 -41.61 -16.67 -26.58
N PRO A 11 -41.92 -16.25 -27.79
CA PRO A 11 -43.16 -15.57 -28.11
C PRO A 11 -44.39 -16.36 -27.61
N GLY A 12 -45.30 -15.69 -26.89
CA GLY A 12 -46.48 -16.30 -26.29
C GLY A 12 -46.25 -17.21 -25.06
N LYS A 13 -44.99 -17.45 -24.67
CA LYS A 13 -44.63 -18.28 -23.49
C LYS A 13 -43.88 -17.51 -22.38
N GLY A 14 -43.37 -16.32 -22.66
CA GLY A 14 -42.70 -15.46 -21.70
C GLY A 14 -41.22 -15.35 -21.88
N THR A 15 -40.56 -14.68 -20.92
CA THR A 15 -39.11 -14.44 -20.90
C THR A 15 -38.51 -14.99 -19.61
N THR A 16 -37.42 -15.73 -19.74
CA THR A 16 -36.63 -16.29 -18.63
C THR A 16 -35.30 -15.58 -18.53
N PHE A 17 -34.97 -15.05 -17.35
CA PHE A 17 -33.67 -14.50 -17.01
C PHE A 17 -32.89 -15.51 -16.18
N ARG A 18 -31.71 -15.91 -16.65
CA ARG A 18 -30.78 -16.75 -15.89
C ARG A 18 -29.60 -15.93 -15.44
N LEU A 19 -29.41 -15.83 -14.13
CA LEU A 19 -28.28 -15.13 -13.51
C LEU A 19 -27.29 -16.16 -12.98
N TYR A 20 -26.08 -16.12 -13.49
CA TYR A 20 -24.96 -16.89 -12.96
C TYR A 20 -24.12 -15.96 -12.09
N LEU A 21 -24.18 -16.15 -10.78
CA LEU A 21 -23.47 -15.34 -9.80
C LEU A 21 -22.34 -16.15 -9.18
N PRO A 22 -21.09 -15.66 -9.18
CA PRO A 22 -20.04 -16.33 -8.42
C PRO A 22 -20.34 -16.22 -6.93
N LEU A 23 -20.34 -17.36 -6.25
CA LEU A 23 -20.60 -17.45 -4.80
C LEU A 23 -19.36 -17.10 -3.96
N THR A 24 -18.19 -16.96 -4.58
CA THR A 24 -16.96 -16.63 -3.87
C THR A 24 -16.83 -15.13 -3.69
N LEU A 25 -17.27 -14.62 -2.54
CA LEU A 25 -16.79 -13.34 -2.05
C LEU A 25 -15.34 -13.53 -1.63
N ALA A 26 -14.43 -12.71 -2.16
CA ALA A 26 -13.05 -12.66 -1.66
C ALA A 26 -13.06 -11.96 -0.29
N VAL A 27 -13.39 -12.71 0.75
CA VAL A 27 -13.39 -12.24 2.12
C VAL A 27 -12.00 -12.41 2.70
N THR A 28 -11.48 -11.39 3.34
CA THR A 28 -10.12 -11.38 3.92
C THR A 28 -10.18 -10.82 5.33
N GLN A 29 -9.52 -11.51 6.25
CA GLN A 29 -9.27 -10.99 7.59
C GLN A 29 -8.19 -9.91 7.51
N THR A 30 -8.48 -8.74 8.06
CA THR A 30 -7.57 -7.60 8.05
C THR A 30 -7.48 -6.95 9.42
N LEU A 31 -6.33 -6.35 9.70
CA LEU A 31 -6.16 -5.43 10.81
C LEU A 31 -6.35 -4.01 10.28
N LEU A 32 -7.32 -3.29 10.82
CA LEU A 32 -7.50 -1.88 10.53
C LEU A 32 -6.51 -1.06 11.34
N ILE A 33 -5.81 -0.18 10.66
CA ILE A 33 -4.79 0.71 11.22
C ILE A 33 -5.05 2.15 10.80
N ARG A 34 -4.57 3.10 11.60
CA ARG A 34 -4.51 4.51 11.23
C ARG A 34 -3.06 4.90 10.95
N ALA A 35 -2.86 5.63 9.85
CA ALA A 35 -1.61 6.29 9.52
C ALA A 35 -1.92 7.75 9.17
N ALA A 36 -1.37 8.67 9.94
CA ALA A 36 -1.78 10.08 9.95
C ALA A 36 -3.32 10.21 10.13
N THR A 37 -4.00 10.80 9.19
CA THR A 37 -5.46 11.01 9.26
C THR A 37 -6.28 9.91 8.58
N GLN A 38 -5.64 8.94 7.92
CA GLN A 38 -6.31 7.96 7.07
C GLN A 38 -6.35 6.55 7.68
N LEU A 39 -7.42 5.82 7.38
CA LEU A 39 -7.56 4.41 7.73
C LEU A 39 -7.08 3.54 6.57
N PHE A 40 -6.40 2.47 6.94
CA PHE A 40 -5.94 1.43 6.03
C PHE A 40 -6.24 0.06 6.62
N ALA A 41 -6.26 -0.95 5.75
CA ALA A 41 -6.38 -2.35 6.14
C ALA A 41 -5.12 -3.10 5.73
N VAL A 42 -4.58 -3.92 6.64
CA VAL A 42 -3.46 -4.82 6.35
C VAL A 42 -3.96 -6.25 6.48
N PRO A 43 -3.77 -7.12 5.45
CA PRO A 43 -4.17 -8.52 5.54
C PRO A 43 -3.52 -9.21 6.74
N SER A 44 -4.31 -9.88 7.57
CA SER A 44 -3.81 -10.56 8.77
C SER A 44 -2.80 -11.66 8.44
N THR A 45 -2.89 -12.24 7.24
CA THR A 45 -1.94 -13.25 6.75
C THR A 45 -0.51 -12.74 6.58
N MET A 46 -0.32 -11.43 6.52
CA MET A 46 1.00 -10.80 6.43
C MET A 46 1.59 -10.49 7.81
N ILE A 47 0.78 -10.49 8.88
CA ILE A 47 1.18 -10.05 10.21
C ILE A 47 1.78 -11.24 10.97
N GLU A 48 3.07 -11.18 11.29
CA GLU A 48 3.73 -12.18 12.14
C GLU A 48 3.61 -11.81 13.63
N GLN A 49 3.73 -10.51 13.95
CA GLN A 49 3.64 -10.02 15.32
C GLN A 49 3.15 -8.57 15.36
N VAL A 50 2.42 -8.24 16.42
CA VAL A 50 2.08 -6.87 16.80
C VAL A 50 2.83 -6.54 18.09
N MET A 51 3.61 -5.47 18.07
CA MET A 51 4.38 -5.01 19.21
C MET A 51 3.80 -3.71 19.74
N GLU A 52 3.62 -3.64 21.05
CA GLU A 52 3.27 -2.42 21.77
C GLU A 52 4.51 -1.90 22.49
N LEU A 53 4.96 -0.70 22.15
CA LEU A 53 6.20 -0.13 22.65
C LEU A 53 5.96 1.19 23.37
N LYS A 54 6.82 1.49 24.34
CA LYS A 54 6.95 2.81 24.94
C LYS A 54 7.92 3.67 24.13
N GLU A 55 7.95 4.98 24.39
CA GLU A 55 8.79 5.95 23.68
C GLU A 55 10.28 5.54 23.60
N LYS A 56 10.89 5.20 24.74
CA LYS A 56 12.33 4.86 24.78
C LYS A 56 12.71 3.67 23.90
N PRO A 57 12.05 2.49 23.99
CA PRO A 57 12.29 1.38 23.08
C PRO A 57 12.06 1.74 21.61
N LEU A 58 11.03 2.51 21.32
CA LEU A 58 10.73 2.93 19.96
C LEU A 58 11.81 3.84 19.38
N ALA A 59 12.30 4.81 20.16
CA ALA A 59 13.39 5.71 19.74
C ALA A 59 14.65 4.92 19.39
N ALA A 60 15.00 3.91 20.19
CA ALA A 60 16.13 3.03 19.90
C ALA A 60 15.94 2.23 18.59
N LEU A 61 14.72 1.78 18.29
CA LEU A 61 14.42 1.10 17.02
C LEU A 61 14.49 2.04 15.82
N ARG A 62 14.05 3.29 15.97
CA ARG A 62 14.16 4.32 14.92
C ARG A 62 15.63 4.62 14.61
N GLU A 63 16.47 4.74 15.62
CA GLU A 63 17.91 4.98 15.47
C GLU A 63 18.62 3.79 14.82
N LYS A 64 18.27 2.55 15.24
CA LYS A 64 18.84 1.32 14.68
C LYS A 64 18.36 1.05 13.25
N GLY A 65 17.16 1.52 12.88
CA GLY A 65 16.56 1.29 11.57
C GLY A 65 16.09 -0.15 11.31
N GLU A 66 16.13 -1.01 12.33
CA GLU A 66 15.70 -2.41 12.21
C GLU A 66 15.17 -2.96 13.54
N VAL A 67 14.30 -3.96 13.43
CA VAL A 67 13.82 -4.77 14.55
C VAL A 67 14.36 -6.18 14.39
N GLU A 68 14.93 -6.73 15.44
CA GLU A 68 15.31 -8.15 15.51
C GLU A 68 14.26 -8.91 16.32
N TRP A 69 13.68 -9.94 15.70
CA TRP A 69 12.68 -10.80 16.34
C TRP A 69 12.84 -12.24 15.87
N GLN A 70 12.92 -13.18 16.82
CA GLN A 70 13.13 -14.61 16.56
C GLN A 70 14.32 -14.89 15.61
N GLY A 71 15.43 -14.18 15.77
CA GLY A 71 16.61 -14.33 14.92
C GLY A 71 16.44 -13.81 13.48
N GLN A 72 15.36 -13.09 13.19
CA GLN A 72 15.10 -12.46 11.90
C GLN A 72 15.16 -10.94 12.02
N ARG A 73 15.64 -10.29 10.96
CA ARG A 73 15.73 -8.83 10.89
C ARG A 73 14.59 -8.26 10.05
N TYR A 74 13.98 -7.21 10.57
CA TYR A 74 12.89 -6.48 9.95
C TYR A 74 13.30 -5.02 9.79
N PRO A 75 13.59 -4.52 8.58
CA PRO A 75 13.83 -3.11 8.34
C PRO A 75 12.67 -2.29 8.89
N PHE A 76 12.98 -1.23 9.66
CA PHE A 76 11.98 -0.44 10.35
C PHE A 76 11.59 0.80 9.53
N HIS A 77 10.29 1.03 9.39
CA HIS A 77 9.75 2.19 8.69
C HIS A 77 8.52 2.75 9.42
N TYR A 78 8.30 4.05 9.28
CA TYR A 78 7.05 4.70 9.68
C TYR A 78 6.11 4.77 8.49
N LEU A 79 4.88 4.25 8.63
CA LEU A 79 3.96 4.05 7.51
C LEU A 79 3.64 5.35 6.74
N PRO A 80 3.35 6.49 7.38
CA PRO A 80 3.12 7.74 6.65
C PRO A 80 4.25 8.11 5.69
N HIS A 81 5.51 7.93 6.09
CA HIS A 81 6.66 8.18 5.22
C HIS A 81 6.66 7.29 3.97
N LEU A 82 6.31 6.01 4.12
CA LEU A 82 6.17 5.09 2.98
C LEU A 82 5.02 5.46 2.05
N LEU A 83 4.00 6.13 2.57
CA LEU A 83 2.86 6.62 1.79
C LEU A 83 3.11 7.97 1.13
N GLY A 84 4.30 8.56 1.33
CA GLY A 84 4.73 9.80 0.68
C GLY A 84 4.62 11.05 1.54
N ASP A 85 4.17 10.95 2.78
CA ASP A 85 4.14 12.05 3.74
C ASP A 85 5.45 12.08 4.56
N ALA A 86 6.49 12.63 3.95
CA ALA A 86 7.83 12.69 4.55
C ALA A 86 7.91 13.61 5.78
N GLU A 87 6.99 14.54 5.92
CA GLU A 87 6.95 15.48 7.05
C GLU A 87 6.09 14.97 8.21
N ALA A 88 5.35 13.88 8.02
CA ALA A 88 4.55 13.29 9.08
C ALA A 88 5.42 12.91 10.26
N ALA A 89 5.09 13.44 11.43
CA ALA A 89 5.71 13.06 12.70
C ALA A 89 4.69 12.28 13.52
N PRO A 90 5.10 11.16 14.14
CA PRO A 90 4.21 10.43 15.01
C PRO A 90 3.77 11.30 16.18
N GLU A 91 2.47 11.32 16.45
CA GLU A 91 1.94 11.99 17.64
C GLU A 91 2.54 11.37 18.92
N ALA A 92 2.75 12.19 19.94
CA ALA A 92 3.22 11.72 21.23
C ALA A 92 2.13 10.91 21.94
N HIS A 93 2.33 9.60 22.03
CA HIS A 93 1.44 8.68 22.70
C HIS A 93 2.12 7.97 23.87
N ARG A 94 1.32 7.47 24.82
CA ARG A 94 1.83 6.59 25.87
C ARG A 94 2.34 5.26 25.34
N ARG A 95 1.83 4.82 24.19
CA ARG A 95 2.07 3.52 23.55
C ARG A 95 2.12 3.70 22.06
N TYR A 96 3.02 2.99 21.42
CA TYR A 96 3.24 3.00 19.99
C TYR A 96 3.12 1.59 19.45
N TRP A 97 2.62 1.46 18.23
CA TRP A 97 2.34 0.19 17.59
C TRP A 97 3.31 -0.07 16.46
N VAL A 98 3.93 -1.24 16.49
CA VAL A 98 4.81 -1.72 15.42
C VAL A 98 4.31 -3.09 14.97
N LEU A 99 4.07 -3.23 13.68
CA LEU A 99 3.66 -4.47 13.03
C LEU A 99 4.87 -5.11 12.39
N LEU A 100 5.19 -6.36 12.74
CA LEU A 100 6.14 -7.18 12.03
C LEU A 100 5.41 -7.92 10.93
N LEU A 101 5.76 -7.63 9.68
CA LEU A 101 5.06 -8.11 8.49
C LEU A 101 5.98 -8.96 7.64
N ARG A 102 5.39 -9.98 6.99
CA ARG A 102 6.07 -10.84 6.04
C ARG A 102 5.23 -11.02 4.77
N SER A 103 5.93 -11.04 3.63
CA SER A 103 5.36 -11.44 2.34
C SER A 103 6.41 -12.25 1.58
N GLY A 104 6.20 -13.55 1.45
CA GLY A 104 7.21 -14.48 0.93
C GLY A 104 8.47 -14.48 1.79
N SER A 105 9.61 -14.15 1.20
CA SER A 105 10.90 -14.03 1.91
C SER A 105 11.18 -12.65 2.49
N GLN A 106 10.39 -11.65 2.11
CA GLN A 106 10.59 -10.27 2.55
C GLN A 106 9.91 -10.00 3.88
N ARG A 107 10.57 -9.23 4.74
CA ARG A 107 10.11 -8.84 6.06
C ARG A 107 10.26 -7.34 6.25
N VAL A 108 9.37 -6.74 7.04
CA VAL A 108 9.42 -5.32 7.40
C VAL A 108 8.75 -5.08 8.74
N ALA A 109 9.26 -4.14 9.51
CA ALA A 109 8.65 -3.60 10.72
C ALA A 109 8.03 -2.23 10.38
N ILE A 110 6.73 -2.09 10.57
CA ILE A 110 6.00 -0.87 10.24
C ILE A 110 5.42 -0.25 11.51
N GLN A 111 5.85 0.96 11.84
CA GLN A 111 5.18 1.75 12.86
C GLN A 111 3.91 2.37 12.29
N VAL A 112 2.82 2.29 13.04
CA VAL A 112 1.51 2.90 12.75
C VAL A 112 1.06 3.76 13.94
N ASP A 113 0.13 4.68 13.71
CA ASP A 113 -0.32 5.60 14.75
C ASP A 113 -1.35 4.96 15.67
N GLU A 114 -2.23 4.11 15.14
CA GLU A 114 -3.26 3.45 15.92
C GLU A 114 -3.70 2.11 15.32
N LEU A 115 -4.09 1.18 16.19
CA LEU A 115 -4.78 -0.04 15.80
C LEU A 115 -6.28 0.10 16.06
N LYS A 116 -7.10 -0.09 15.04
CA LYS A 116 -8.57 -0.04 15.13
C LYS A 116 -9.20 -1.43 15.35
N GLY A 117 -8.38 -2.49 15.28
CA GLY A 117 -8.79 -3.87 15.50
C GLY A 117 -8.99 -4.69 14.22
N ASN A 118 -9.24 -5.97 14.43
CA ASN A 118 -9.44 -6.92 13.34
C ASN A 118 -10.82 -6.76 12.71
N ARG A 119 -10.87 -6.86 11.39
CA ARG A 119 -12.11 -6.84 10.60
C ARG A 119 -12.04 -7.84 9.47
N GLU A 120 -13.16 -8.48 9.25
CA GLU A 120 -13.41 -9.25 8.05
C GLU A 120 -13.98 -8.31 6.98
N VAL A 121 -13.34 -8.28 5.83
CA VAL A 121 -13.69 -7.35 4.76
C VAL A 121 -13.82 -8.06 3.42
N VAL A 122 -14.72 -7.56 2.58
CA VAL A 122 -14.83 -7.99 1.19
C VAL A 122 -13.86 -7.17 0.35
N VAL A 123 -12.89 -7.85 -0.24
CA VAL A 123 -11.92 -7.20 -1.13
C VAL A 123 -12.58 -6.87 -2.46
N LYS A 124 -12.56 -5.60 -2.82
CA LYS A 124 -12.97 -5.11 -4.14
C LYS A 124 -11.73 -4.74 -4.93
N ASN A 125 -11.68 -5.15 -6.19
CA ASN A 125 -10.63 -4.70 -7.08
C ASN A 125 -10.73 -3.19 -7.26
N VAL A 126 -9.61 -2.52 -7.07
CA VAL A 126 -9.46 -1.12 -7.42
C VAL A 126 -9.33 -1.00 -8.93
N GLY A 127 -9.89 0.05 -9.53
CA GLY A 127 -9.81 0.27 -10.97
C GLY A 127 -8.36 0.23 -11.50
N THR A 128 -8.20 0.08 -12.81
CA THR A 128 -6.90 -0.09 -13.48
C THR A 128 -5.86 0.97 -13.13
N GLN A 129 -6.30 2.15 -12.72
CA GLN A 129 -5.45 3.26 -12.29
C GLN A 129 -4.74 2.97 -10.96
N LEU A 130 -5.48 2.49 -9.95
CA LEU A 130 -4.92 2.15 -8.63
C LEU A 130 -4.29 0.76 -8.59
N ALA A 131 -4.69 -0.15 -9.46
CA ALA A 131 -4.08 -1.49 -9.58
C ALA A 131 -2.58 -1.44 -9.94
N ARG A 132 -2.11 -0.32 -10.52
CA ARG A 132 -0.70 -0.08 -10.84
C ARG A 132 0.09 0.55 -9.69
N VAL A 133 -0.57 0.97 -8.64
CA VAL A 133 0.11 1.56 -7.47
C VAL A 133 0.67 0.45 -6.62
N VAL A 134 1.99 0.34 -6.60
CA VAL A 134 2.69 -0.66 -5.77
C VAL A 134 2.33 -0.44 -4.31
N GLY A 135 1.99 -1.53 -3.62
CA GLY A 135 1.61 -1.50 -2.22
C GLY A 135 0.11 -1.34 -1.95
N ILE A 136 -0.73 -1.18 -2.98
CA ILE A 136 -2.19 -1.28 -2.85
C ILE A 136 -2.62 -2.67 -3.33
N ALA A 137 -3.20 -3.46 -2.43
CA ALA A 137 -3.70 -4.80 -2.73
C ALA A 137 -5.19 -4.81 -3.12
N GLY A 138 -5.92 -3.75 -2.81
CA GLY A 138 -7.34 -3.62 -3.08
C GLY A 138 -7.98 -2.50 -2.28
N ALA A 139 -9.30 -2.47 -2.26
CA ALA A 139 -10.09 -1.59 -1.40
C ALA A 139 -11.26 -2.36 -0.80
N THR A 140 -11.80 -1.83 0.27
CA THR A 140 -13.04 -2.30 0.89
C THR A 140 -13.92 -1.14 1.29
N VAL A 141 -15.18 -1.43 1.55
CA VAL A 141 -16.13 -0.47 2.12
C VAL A 141 -16.54 -1.02 3.48
N LEU A 142 -16.32 -0.24 4.52
CA LEU A 142 -16.74 -0.59 5.87
C LEU A 142 -18.25 -0.43 6.05
N GLY A 143 -18.78 -0.92 7.17
CA GLY A 143 -20.22 -0.86 7.47
C GLY A 143 -20.80 0.57 7.59
N ASP A 144 -19.96 1.55 7.87
CA ASP A 144 -20.29 2.99 7.92
C ASP A 144 -20.18 3.68 6.54
N GLY A 145 -19.86 2.94 5.49
CA GLY A 145 -19.69 3.45 4.13
C GLY A 145 -18.28 3.99 3.83
N ALA A 146 -17.38 4.03 4.78
CA ALA A 146 -16.01 4.49 4.56
C ALA A 146 -15.25 3.55 3.61
N VAL A 147 -14.58 4.13 2.60
CA VAL A 147 -13.71 3.40 1.69
C VAL A 147 -12.33 3.31 2.32
N VAL A 148 -11.81 2.09 2.46
CA VAL A 148 -10.51 1.81 3.06
C VAL A 148 -9.65 1.05 2.05
N LEU A 149 -8.41 1.51 1.85
CA LEU A 149 -7.43 0.82 1.01
C LEU A 149 -6.80 -0.34 1.77
N ILE A 150 -6.65 -1.46 1.08
CA ILE A 150 -5.95 -2.63 1.59
C ILE A 150 -4.50 -2.51 1.13
N LEU A 151 -3.58 -2.45 2.09
CA LEU A 151 -2.16 -2.26 1.84
C LEU A 151 -1.37 -3.57 1.82
N ASN A 152 -0.33 -3.58 1.02
CA ASN A 152 0.81 -4.49 1.15
C ASN A 152 2.06 -3.67 1.50
N PRO A 153 2.33 -3.40 2.79
CA PRO A 153 3.45 -2.57 3.19
C PRO A 153 4.81 -3.15 2.82
N VAL A 154 4.93 -4.46 2.72
CA VAL A 154 6.18 -5.12 2.28
C VAL A 154 6.52 -4.73 0.84
N ALA A 155 5.51 -4.68 -0.05
CA ALA A 155 5.70 -4.23 -1.43
C ALA A 155 6.01 -2.72 -1.51
N LEU A 156 5.47 -1.89 -0.60
CA LEU A 156 5.82 -0.46 -0.50
C LEU A 156 7.30 -0.28 -0.20
N VAL A 157 7.82 -0.99 0.79
CA VAL A 157 9.24 -0.90 1.18
C VAL A 157 10.15 -1.38 0.04
N ALA A 158 9.81 -2.49 -0.61
CA ALA A 158 10.57 -3.00 -1.74
C ALA A 158 10.69 -1.97 -2.88
N LYS A 159 9.61 -1.23 -3.15
CA LYS A 159 9.62 -0.14 -4.13
C LYS A 159 10.54 1.00 -3.71
N VAL A 160 10.44 1.47 -2.46
CA VAL A 160 11.27 2.57 -1.95
C VAL A 160 12.74 2.21 -2.03
N GLN A 161 13.13 1.00 -1.65
CA GLN A 161 14.51 0.50 -1.74
C GLN A 161 15.00 0.43 -3.19
N ALA A 162 14.17 -0.03 -4.13
CA ALA A 162 14.51 -0.07 -5.55
C ALA A 162 14.73 1.33 -6.14
N THR A 163 13.96 2.32 -5.70
CA THR A 163 14.09 3.72 -6.14
C THR A 163 15.32 4.40 -5.52
N SER A 164 15.65 4.09 -4.26
CA SER A 164 16.82 4.63 -3.57
C SER A 164 18.14 4.03 -4.08
N GLY A 165 18.11 2.80 -4.63
CA GLY A 165 19.27 2.14 -5.27
C GLY A 165 19.58 2.69 -6.67
N HIS A 166 18.71 3.44 -7.28
CA HIS A 166 18.91 4.20 -8.51
C HIS A 166 19.13 5.68 -8.16
N ALA A 167 20.18 5.99 -7.40
CA ALA A 167 20.76 7.33 -7.42
C ALA A 167 21.23 7.55 -8.87
N ILE A 168 20.43 8.24 -9.65
CA ILE A 168 20.81 8.75 -10.97
C ILE A 168 22.04 9.58 -10.73
N ALA A 169 23.22 9.06 -11.14
CA ALA A 169 24.38 9.91 -11.36
C ALA A 169 23.87 11.08 -12.24
N PRO A 170 24.16 12.34 -11.88
CA PRO A 170 23.74 13.45 -12.69
C PRO A 170 24.30 13.20 -14.09
N ALA A 171 23.42 12.95 -15.05
CA ALA A 171 23.78 12.86 -16.45
C ALA A 171 24.46 14.19 -16.76
N ALA A 172 25.75 14.16 -17.04
CA ALA A 172 26.50 15.30 -17.57
C ALA A 172 25.75 15.72 -18.84
N VAL A 173 25.06 16.83 -18.78
CA VAL A 173 24.44 17.44 -19.94
C VAL A 173 25.59 17.81 -20.88
N PRO A 174 25.71 17.22 -22.08
CA PRO A 174 26.72 17.66 -23.02
C PRO A 174 26.33 19.10 -23.37
N MET A 175 27.21 20.04 -23.02
CA MET A 175 27.13 21.44 -23.54
C MET A 175 27.18 21.36 -25.06
N MET A 176 26.01 21.35 -25.70
CA MET A 176 25.93 21.64 -27.12
C MET A 176 26.30 23.12 -27.30
N MET A 177 27.51 23.37 -27.77
CA MET A 177 27.89 24.66 -28.31
C MET A 177 26.93 24.97 -29.47
N SER A 178 26.04 25.90 -29.23
CA SER A 178 25.19 26.50 -30.28
C SER A 178 26.09 27.28 -31.22
N THR A 179 26.41 26.70 -32.36
CA THR A 179 26.94 27.45 -33.50
C THR A 179 25.76 28.19 -34.15
N VAL A 180 25.66 29.46 -33.84
CA VAL A 180 24.72 30.35 -34.53
C VAL A 180 25.22 30.53 -35.99
N PRO A 181 24.46 30.13 -37.01
CA PRO A 181 24.85 30.43 -38.41
C PRO A 181 24.69 31.92 -38.66
N THR A 182 25.81 32.59 -39.00
CA THR A 182 25.82 33.97 -39.46
C THR A 182 25.42 33.99 -40.94
N VAL A 183 24.25 34.58 -41.25
CA VAL A 183 23.85 34.85 -42.63
C VAL A 183 24.41 36.20 -43.03
N MET A 184 25.28 36.23 -44.02
CA MET A 184 25.77 37.42 -44.63
C MET A 184 24.87 37.83 -45.84
N VAL A 185 24.19 38.94 -45.73
CA VAL A 185 23.43 39.55 -46.86
C VAL A 185 24.39 40.45 -47.57
N VAL A 186 24.60 40.21 -48.89
CA VAL A 186 25.36 41.09 -49.79
C VAL A 186 24.31 41.80 -50.61
N ASP A 187 24.38 43.15 -50.66
CA ASP A 187 23.63 44.05 -51.50
C ASP A 187 24.14 44.01 -52.96
#